data_241072190546a15e86db5f7fe37a6fd3
#
_entry.id   241072190546a15e86db5f7fe37a6fd3
#
_cell.length_a   1.000
_cell.length_b   1.000
_cell.length_c   1.000
_cell.angle_alpha   90.00
_cell.angle_beta   90.00
_cell.angle_gamma   90.00
#
_symmetry.space_group_name_H-M   'P 1'
#
loop_
_entity.id
_entity.type
_entity.pdbx_description
1 polymer ?
#
loop_
_entity_poly.entity_id
_entity_poly.type
_entity_poly.pdbx_seq_one_letter_code
_entity_poly.pdbx_strand_id
1 'polypeptide(L)'
;MRAARTLPFLTAAVLFPASLLAQAAPAGSTTGFGGVEARGLSFQSGLGGLKSVTEIAVPFAVVWQASSRFTLDLGGRYASVSRKDSTGASVSISGLTDIQARGVYQIVPDLAVVTVSVNLPTGVTKLTAAQLPVANAIASDMIPFPVANFASGFNVTTGLALAVPVGGWALGLAGSYRANGSFTPIADTGAAGSSYKAGGEFRVRLGADRIVGQGRLSLGFTYSSFGEDEFGNSPLFQSGKRFISQASWNFPIGNLGLALYAWDLYRAAGSVIVDTTSTEKRNVLAVGVVVSVQTGRSVLRPQVEFRNYSTGLCLGAVTSQLCAGGKLASLGARYQIPIGGRVSLLPLVRLDVGNVVNPTNGQAVSFTGWSLGLTLRTSM
;
A
#
# COMPACT_ATOMS: atom_id res chain seq x y z
N MET A 1 -12.99 -33.82 23.58
CA MET A 1 -12.88 -32.34 23.49
C MET A 1 -11.45 -32.01 23.11
N ARG A 2 -11.17 -31.77 21.81
CA ARG A 2 -9.85 -31.35 21.32
C ARG A 2 -9.86 -29.84 21.17
N ALA A 3 -9.05 -29.17 21.97
CA ALA A 3 -8.86 -27.72 21.89
C ALA A 3 -8.24 -27.37 20.51
N ALA A 4 -8.99 -26.67 19.70
CA ALA A 4 -8.48 -26.07 18.46
C ALA A 4 -7.46 -24.99 18.83
N ARG A 5 -6.17 -25.26 18.59
CA ARG A 5 -5.12 -24.26 18.67
C ARG A 5 -5.28 -23.33 17.46
N THR A 6 -5.84 -22.16 17.69
CA THR A 6 -5.88 -21.08 16.71
C THR A 6 -4.48 -20.50 16.57
N LEU A 7 -3.79 -20.83 15.47
CA LEU A 7 -2.56 -20.14 15.04
C LEU A 7 -2.94 -18.73 14.55
N PRO A 8 -2.23 -17.67 14.99
CA PRO A 8 -2.47 -16.32 14.50
C PRO A 8 -2.01 -16.19 13.05
N PHE A 9 -2.92 -15.79 12.17
CA PHE A 9 -2.72 -15.63 10.74
C PHE A 9 -1.77 -14.50 10.40
N LEU A 10 -0.71 -14.82 9.63
CA LEU A 10 0.14 -13.86 8.91
C LEU A 10 -0.44 -13.66 7.51
N THR A 11 -1.16 -12.59 7.30
CA THR A 11 -1.46 -12.12 5.95
C THR A 11 -0.30 -11.23 5.51
N ALA A 12 0.20 -11.42 4.28
CA ALA A 12 1.25 -10.59 3.69
C ALA A 12 0.79 -9.12 3.71
N ALA A 13 1.36 -8.34 4.63
CA ALA A 13 0.98 -6.95 4.92
C ALA A 13 1.61 -5.98 3.94
N VAL A 14 1.53 -6.24 2.63
CA VAL A 14 2.11 -5.33 1.63
C VAL A 14 1.12 -4.28 1.13
N LEU A 15 -0.21 -4.50 1.28
CA LEU A 15 -1.22 -3.54 0.77
C LEU A 15 -2.43 -3.31 1.68
N PHE A 16 -2.53 -3.97 2.85
CA PHE A 16 -3.67 -3.77 3.76
C PHE A 16 -3.25 -3.85 5.24
N PRO A 17 -2.82 -2.74 5.86
CA PRO A 17 -2.52 -2.78 7.30
C PRO A 17 -3.74 -2.97 8.20
N ALA A 18 -4.97 -2.79 7.70
CA ALA A 18 -6.16 -2.75 8.54
C ALA A 18 -6.99 -4.04 8.59
N SER A 19 -6.87 -4.96 7.62
CA SER A 19 -7.68 -6.19 7.59
C SER A 19 -7.22 -7.29 8.57
N LEU A 20 -6.03 -7.15 9.15
CA LEU A 20 -5.47 -8.12 10.12
C LEU A 20 -6.05 -8.01 11.53
N LEU A 21 -6.76 -6.93 11.84
CA LEU A 21 -7.27 -6.68 13.19
C LEU A 21 -8.73 -7.09 13.39
N ALA A 22 -9.44 -7.44 12.31
CA ALA A 22 -10.88 -7.74 12.37
C ALA A 22 -11.22 -9.16 12.85
N GLN A 23 -10.24 -10.01 13.20
CA GLN A 23 -10.54 -11.35 13.67
C GLN A 23 -10.77 -11.38 15.17
N ALA A 24 -12.05 -11.51 15.55
CA ALA A 24 -12.52 -11.99 16.84
C ALA A 24 -11.96 -11.28 18.09
N ALA A 25 -11.78 -9.97 18.05
CA ALA A 25 -11.59 -9.20 19.28
C ALA A 25 -12.93 -9.18 20.06
N PRO A 26 -12.93 -9.30 21.38
CA PRO A 26 -14.16 -9.20 22.17
C PRO A 26 -14.85 -7.86 21.91
N ALA A 27 -16.20 -7.85 21.96
CA ALA A 27 -16.96 -6.60 21.91
C ALA A 27 -16.49 -5.64 23.01
N GLY A 28 -16.33 -4.36 22.68
CA GLY A 28 -15.78 -3.34 23.57
C GLY A 28 -14.26 -3.23 23.55
N SER A 29 -13.54 -4.17 22.89
CA SER A 29 -12.07 -4.11 22.84
C SER A 29 -11.57 -3.01 21.91
N THR A 30 -10.43 -2.42 22.28
CA THR A 30 -9.72 -1.41 21.50
C THR A 30 -8.30 -1.88 21.22
N THR A 31 -7.87 -1.75 19.98
CA THR A 31 -6.46 -1.95 19.61
C THR A 31 -5.91 -0.66 19.04
N GLY A 32 -4.80 -0.19 19.60
CA GLY A 32 -4.08 0.97 19.10
C GLY A 32 -2.72 0.57 18.54
N PHE A 33 -2.25 1.29 17.55
CA PHE A 33 -0.85 1.26 17.16
C PHE A 33 -0.34 2.65 16.82
N GLY A 34 0.94 2.87 17.08
CA GLY A 34 1.66 4.06 16.68
C GLY A 34 3.14 3.72 16.54
N GLY A 35 3.87 4.52 15.78
CA GLY A 35 5.27 4.21 15.57
C GLY A 35 6.01 5.29 14.81
N VAL A 36 7.26 5.00 14.48
CA VAL A 36 8.07 5.80 13.57
C VAL A 36 8.68 4.86 12.53
N GLU A 37 8.67 5.29 11.29
CA GLU A 37 9.30 4.60 10.17
C GLU A 37 10.19 5.62 9.43
N ALA A 38 11.42 5.23 9.13
CA ALA A 38 12.35 6.02 8.33
C ALA A 38 12.81 5.19 7.14
N ARG A 39 12.88 5.81 5.97
CA ARG A 39 13.36 5.19 4.73
C ARG A 39 14.26 6.14 3.98
N GLY A 40 15.39 5.64 3.48
CA GLY A 40 16.31 6.36 2.62
C GLY A 40 16.62 5.59 1.35
N LEU A 41 16.74 6.30 0.23
CA LEU A 41 17.20 5.78 -1.06
C LEU A 41 18.28 6.69 -1.61
N SER A 42 19.31 6.10 -2.21
CA SER A 42 20.40 6.82 -2.86
C SER A 42 20.68 6.22 -4.25
N PHE A 43 20.73 7.07 -5.26
CA PHE A 43 20.98 6.72 -6.66
C PHE A 43 22.43 7.05 -7.01
N GLN A 44 23.15 6.10 -7.62
CA GLN A 44 24.60 6.24 -7.87
C GLN A 44 24.95 7.34 -8.88
N SER A 45 24.20 7.45 -9.97
CA SER A 45 24.47 8.40 -11.06
C SER A 45 23.41 9.49 -11.25
N GLY A 46 22.48 9.60 -10.30
CA GLY A 46 21.33 10.48 -10.43
C GLY A 46 20.32 10.02 -11.50
N LEU A 47 19.06 9.85 -11.11
CA LEU A 47 17.98 9.47 -12.03
C LEU A 47 17.18 10.72 -12.40
N GLY A 48 17.37 11.25 -13.63
CA GLY A 48 16.68 12.48 -14.04
C GLY A 48 16.90 13.65 -13.08
N GLY A 49 18.15 13.81 -12.59
CA GLY A 49 18.50 14.79 -11.56
C GLY A 49 18.19 14.39 -10.11
N LEU A 50 17.59 13.23 -9.84
CA LEU A 50 17.34 12.72 -8.50
C LEU A 50 18.58 12.00 -7.94
N LYS A 51 19.12 12.48 -6.81
CA LYS A 51 20.25 11.85 -6.11
C LYS A 51 19.79 10.98 -4.93
N SER A 52 18.89 11.49 -4.11
CA SER A 52 18.36 10.73 -2.97
C SER A 52 16.97 11.17 -2.56
N VAL A 53 16.25 10.25 -1.91
CA VAL A 53 14.97 10.52 -1.22
C VAL A 53 15.05 9.95 0.19
N THR A 54 14.65 10.73 1.18
CA THR A 54 14.50 10.28 2.56
C THR A 54 13.10 10.60 3.04
N GLU A 55 12.47 9.65 3.68
CA GLU A 55 11.14 9.80 4.29
C GLU A 55 11.20 9.37 5.76
N ILE A 56 10.55 10.17 6.61
CA ILE A 56 10.22 9.81 7.99
C ILE A 56 8.70 9.88 8.10
N ALA A 57 8.09 8.79 8.56
CA ALA A 57 6.64 8.69 8.75
C ALA A 57 6.32 8.26 10.18
N VAL A 58 5.26 8.83 10.75
CA VAL A 58 4.72 8.52 12.07
C VAL A 58 3.29 8.02 11.87
N PRO A 59 3.09 6.70 11.62
CA PRO A 59 1.76 6.11 11.52
C PRO A 59 1.10 6.03 12.88
N PHE A 60 -0.23 6.21 12.89
CA PHE A 60 -1.09 5.96 14.05
C PHE A 60 -2.44 5.40 13.60
N ALA A 61 -2.99 4.48 14.38
CA ALA A 61 -4.37 4.06 14.20
C ALA A 61 -4.97 3.48 15.48
N VAL A 62 -6.29 3.50 15.53
CA VAL A 62 -7.11 2.90 16.57
C VAL A 62 -8.20 2.09 15.90
N VAL A 63 -8.40 0.86 16.37
CA VAL A 63 -9.48 -0.04 15.97
C VAL A 63 -10.32 -0.34 17.19
N TRP A 64 -11.60 0.00 17.12
CA TRP A 64 -12.56 -0.24 18.19
C TRP A 64 -13.63 -1.23 17.74
N GLN A 65 -13.69 -2.38 18.42
CA GLN A 65 -14.75 -3.38 18.24
C GLN A 65 -15.96 -2.97 19.06
N ALA A 66 -16.79 -2.06 18.55
CA ALA A 66 -17.92 -1.49 19.29
C ALA A 66 -18.99 -2.53 19.67
N SER A 67 -19.17 -3.55 18.81
CA SER A 67 -20.03 -4.70 19.09
C SER A 67 -19.51 -5.96 18.39
N SER A 68 -20.15 -7.11 18.59
CA SER A 68 -19.81 -8.35 17.86
C SER A 68 -19.95 -8.21 16.33
N ARG A 69 -20.71 -7.20 15.85
CA ARG A 69 -20.98 -6.98 14.42
C ARG A 69 -20.41 -5.68 13.87
N PHE A 70 -19.99 -4.74 14.72
CA PHE A 70 -19.56 -3.42 14.27
C PHE A 70 -18.15 -3.09 14.76
N THR A 71 -17.27 -2.76 13.82
CA THR A 71 -15.91 -2.28 14.05
C THR A 71 -15.75 -0.88 13.46
N LEU A 72 -15.09 0.00 14.20
CA LEU A 72 -14.69 1.32 13.74
C LEU A 72 -13.17 1.43 13.76
N ASP A 73 -12.59 1.89 12.65
CA ASP A 73 -11.16 2.17 12.51
C ASP A 73 -10.96 3.66 12.28
N LEU A 74 -9.94 4.22 12.90
CA LEU A 74 -9.45 5.57 12.65
C LEU A 74 -7.94 5.52 12.49
N GLY A 75 -7.38 6.15 11.45
CA GLY A 75 -5.94 6.16 11.26
C GLY A 75 -5.45 7.21 10.29
N GLY A 76 -4.16 7.52 10.40
CA GLY A 76 -3.47 8.48 9.55
C GLY A 76 -1.96 8.39 9.74
N ARG A 77 -1.23 9.30 9.12
CA ARG A 77 0.23 9.42 9.26
C ARG A 77 0.64 10.88 9.26
N TYR A 78 1.66 11.20 10.02
CA TYR A 78 2.47 12.38 9.76
C TYR A 78 3.68 11.92 8.94
N ALA A 79 4.08 12.67 7.93
CA ALA A 79 5.27 12.34 7.14
C ALA A 79 6.09 13.59 6.83
N SER A 80 7.39 13.36 6.69
CA SER A 80 8.34 14.34 6.17
C SER A 80 9.20 13.65 5.12
N VAL A 81 9.12 14.15 3.89
CA VAL A 81 9.87 13.63 2.74
C VAL A 81 10.82 14.70 2.24
N SER A 82 12.08 14.36 2.07
CA SER A 82 13.10 15.21 1.49
C SER A 82 13.69 14.56 0.24
N ARG A 83 13.76 15.30 -0.85
CA ARG A 83 14.42 14.93 -2.10
C ARG A 83 15.65 15.80 -2.29
N LYS A 84 16.80 15.18 -2.57
CA LYS A 84 18.00 15.88 -3.05
C LYS A 84 18.22 15.62 -4.53
N ASP A 85 18.57 16.64 -5.26
CA ASP A 85 18.99 16.53 -6.65
C ASP A 85 20.51 16.30 -6.79
N SER A 86 20.97 16.15 -8.05
CA SER A 86 22.39 15.95 -8.38
C SER A 86 23.28 17.15 -8.06
N THR A 87 22.72 18.36 -7.90
CA THR A 87 23.46 19.56 -7.51
C THR A 87 23.61 19.69 -5.99
N GLY A 88 22.88 18.87 -5.23
CA GLY A 88 22.82 18.92 -3.78
C GLY A 88 21.69 19.78 -3.21
N ALA A 89 20.91 20.45 -4.07
CA ALA A 89 19.73 21.18 -3.63
C ALA A 89 18.68 20.23 -3.07
N SER A 90 18.01 20.67 -2.01
CA SER A 90 17.03 19.86 -1.29
C SER A 90 15.66 20.56 -1.25
N VAL A 91 14.63 19.78 -1.55
CA VAL A 91 13.22 20.21 -1.41
C VAL A 91 12.49 19.18 -0.54
N SER A 92 11.60 19.65 0.31
CA SER A 92 10.85 18.79 1.23
C SER A 92 9.36 19.10 1.23
N ILE A 93 8.58 18.07 1.61
CA ILE A 93 7.16 18.15 1.94
C ILE A 93 7.02 17.53 3.34
N SER A 94 6.28 18.18 4.22
CA SER A 94 5.96 17.61 5.54
C SER A 94 4.54 17.98 5.95
N GLY A 95 3.88 17.06 6.66
CA GLY A 95 2.54 17.28 7.19
C GLY A 95 1.81 15.96 7.47
N LEU A 96 0.56 16.10 7.87
CA LEU A 96 -0.35 14.95 7.99
C LEU A 96 -0.73 14.43 6.61
N THR A 97 -1.01 13.13 6.53
CA THR A 97 -1.82 12.56 5.44
C THR A 97 -3.30 12.75 5.74
N ASP A 98 -4.16 12.44 4.79
CA ASP A 98 -5.59 12.36 5.07
C ASP A 98 -5.85 11.34 6.19
N ILE A 99 -6.68 11.71 7.17
CA ILE A 99 -7.17 10.81 8.20
C ILE A 99 -8.31 10.00 7.60
N GLN A 100 -8.22 8.68 7.73
CA GLN A 100 -9.26 7.76 7.31
C GLN A 100 -10.05 7.27 8.52
N ALA A 101 -11.39 7.39 8.45
CA ALA A 101 -12.33 6.71 9.33
C ALA A 101 -13.05 5.61 8.54
N ARG A 102 -13.16 4.38 9.10
CA ARG A 102 -13.82 3.26 8.44
C ARG A 102 -14.72 2.52 9.42
N GLY A 103 -15.99 2.37 9.03
CA GLY A 103 -16.95 1.50 9.70
C GLY A 103 -17.11 0.19 8.93
N VAL A 104 -17.11 -0.92 9.64
CA VAL A 104 -17.32 -2.28 9.11
C VAL A 104 -18.50 -2.91 9.87
N TYR A 105 -19.56 -3.31 9.16
CA TYR A 105 -20.72 -3.93 9.75
C TYR A 105 -20.97 -5.33 9.15
N GLN A 106 -21.03 -6.34 10.02
CA GLN A 106 -21.39 -7.71 9.63
C GLN A 106 -22.91 -7.84 9.54
N ILE A 107 -23.45 -7.81 8.33
CA ILE A 107 -24.88 -8.02 8.06
C ILE A 107 -25.26 -9.44 8.47
N VAL A 108 -24.50 -10.40 7.96
CA VAL A 108 -24.58 -11.81 8.33
C VAL A 108 -23.19 -12.23 8.79
N PRO A 109 -23.03 -12.68 10.05
CA PRO A 109 -21.74 -13.15 10.56
C PRO A 109 -21.08 -14.16 9.61
N ASP A 110 -19.77 -13.98 9.39
CA ASP A 110 -18.92 -14.83 8.56
C ASP A 110 -19.31 -14.94 7.06
N LEU A 111 -20.42 -14.30 6.64
CA LEU A 111 -20.91 -14.38 5.26
C LEU A 111 -20.94 -13.04 4.54
N ALA A 112 -21.48 -11.97 5.16
CA ALA A 112 -21.74 -10.72 4.48
C ALA A 112 -21.33 -9.51 5.32
N VAL A 113 -20.53 -8.61 4.73
CA VAL A 113 -19.99 -7.43 5.39
C VAL A 113 -20.20 -6.20 4.52
N VAL A 114 -20.70 -5.12 5.11
CA VAL A 114 -20.71 -3.78 4.52
C VAL A 114 -19.59 -2.95 5.12
N THR A 115 -18.95 -2.15 4.30
CA THR A 115 -17.89 -1.23 4.70
C THR A 115 -18.19 0.17 4.20
N VAL A 116 -18.03 1.17 5.06
CA VAL A 116 -18.04 2.59 4.69
C VAL A 116 -16.74 3.20 5.19
N SER A 117 -16.02 3.89 4.33
CA SER A 117 -14.77 4.58 4.67
C SER A 117 -14.84 6.01 4.18
N VAL A 118 -14.39 6.94 5.02
CA VAL A 118 -14.33 8.37 4.73
C VAL A 118 -12.88 8.83 4.93
N ASN A 119 -12.30 9.47 3.91
CA ASN A 119 -11.05 10.19 4.05
C ASN A 119 -11.37 11.66 4.33
N LEU A 120 -10.89 12.15 5.46
CA LEU A 120 -10.98 13.56 5.83
C LEU A 120 -9.79 14.30 5.21
N PRO A 121 -10.00 15.49 4.62
CA PRO A 121 -8.95 16.25 3.92
C PRO A 121 -8.03 16.98 4.90
N THR A 122 -7.37 16.23 5.79
CA THR A 122 -6.42 16.74 6.78
C THR A 122 -5.01 16.80 6.27
N GLY A 123 -4.75 16.18 5.11
CA GLY A 123 -3.44 16.04 4.50
C GLY A 123 -2.99 17.30 3.74
N VAL A 124 -1.73 17.29 3.33
CA VAL A 124 -1.14 18.34 2.50
C VAL A 124 -1.67 18.20 1.09
N THR A 125 -2.70 18.96 0.75
CA THR A 125 -3.32 18.97 -0.59
C THR A 125 -2.67 19.97 -1.54
N LYS A 126 -2.14 21.10 -1.03
CA LYS A 126 -1.55 22.19 -1.84
C LYS A 126 -0.04 22.07 -1.88
N LEU A 127 0.51 21.82 -3.05
CA LEU A 127 1.96 21.73 -3.29
C LEU A 127 2.43 22.91 -4.14
N THR A 128 3.64 23.39 -3.86
CA THR A 128 4.33 24.34 -4.75
C THR A 128 4.90 23.60 -5.96
N ALA A 129 5.17 24.31 -7.06
CA ALA A 129 5.80 23.72 -8.23
C ALA A 129 7.13 23.00 -7.89
N ALA A 130 7.92 23.56 -6.96
CA ALA A 130 9.16 22.98 -6.47
C ALA A 130 8.95 21.66 -5.72
N GLN A 131 7.78 21.43 -5.11
CA GLN A 131 7.45 20.23 -4.35
C GLN A 131 6.90 19.07 -5.20
N LEU A 132 6.40 19.33 -6.41
CA LEU A 132 5.88 18.27 -7.29
C LEU A 132 6.89 17.14 -7.55
N PRO A 133 8.21 17.40 -7.80
CA PRO A 133 9.19 16.33 -7.95
C PRO A 133 9.37 15.46 -6.70
N VAL A 134 9.10 15.98 -5.49
CA VAL A 134 9.13 15.21 -4.23
C VAL A 134 7.94 14.25 -4.21
N ALA A 135 6.74 14.75 -4.48
CA ALA A 135 5.52 13.92 -4.54
C ALA A 135 5.65 12.80 -5.58
N ASN A 136 6.18 13.11 -6.78
CA ASN A 136 6.42 12.11 -7.82
C ASN A 136 7.45 11.05 -7.42
N ALA A 137 8.48 11.41 -6.65
CA ALA A 137 9.51 10.46 -6.23
C ALA A 137 8.99 9.38 -5.28
N ILE A 138 7.99 9.70 -4.44
CA ILE A 138 7.38 8.74 -3.51
C ILE A 138 6.21 7.96 -4.12
N ALA A 139 5.60 8.45 -5.19
CA ALA A 139 4.48 7.81 -5.88
C ALA A 139 4.90 6.63 -6.78
N SER A 140 5.92 5.87 -6.38
CA SER A 140 6.49 4.77 -7.15
C SER A 140 5.75 3.46 -6.89
N ASP A 141 5.28 2.78 -7.95
CA ASP A 141 4.71 1.43 -7.83
C ASP A 141 5.80 0.37 -7.53
N MET A 142 7.04 0.60 -7.95
CA MET A 142 8.16 -0.33 -7.73
C MET A 142 8.77 -0.20 -6.34
N ILE A 143 9.01 1.03 -5.90
CA ILE A 143 9.70 1.33 -4.64
C ILE A 143 8.67 1.70 -3.59
N PRO A 144 8.44 0.86 -2.56
CA PRO A 144 7.40 1.12 -1.57
C PRO A 144 7.87 2.14 -0.54
N PHE A 145 7.37 3.35 -0.61
CA PHE A 145 7.51 4.34 0.46
C PHE A 145 6.42 4.15 1.53
N PRO A 146 6.69 4.44 2.81
CA PRO A 146 5.69 4.45 3.87
C PRO A 146 4.47 5.32 3.54
N VAL A 147 4.70 6.49 2.92
CA VAL A 147 3.67 7.39 2.42
C VAL A 147 3.92 7.62 0.92
N ALA A 148 3.04 7.12 0.08
CA ALA A 148 3.12 7.32 -1.37
C ALA A 148 2.33 8.55 -1.84
N ASN A 149 1.48 9.13 -0.99
CA ASN A 149 0.69 10.33 -1.27
C ASN A 149 0.32 11.00 0.05
N PHE A 150 0.46 12.33 0.13
CA PHE A 150 0.11 13.10 1.33
C PHE A 150 -1.38 13.31 1.48
N ALA A 151 -2.09 13.52 0.38
CA ALA A 151 -3.53 13.75 0.41
C ALA A 151 -4.20 13.39 -0.91
N SER A 152 -5.45 12.99 -0.82
CA SER A 152 -6.37 12.74 -1.94
C SER A 152 -7.65 13.60 -1.85
N GLY A 153 -7.69 14.51 -0.86
CA GLY A 153 -8.88 15.29 -0.54
C GLY A 153 -9.97 14.44 0.12
N PHE A 154 -11.15 15.05 0.26
CA PHE A 154 -12.31 14.35 0.78
C PHE A 154 -12.74 13.24 -0.17
N ASN A 155 -12.91 12.02 0.34
CA ASN A 155 -13.54 10.95 -0.43
C ASN A 155 -14.30 9.96 0.47
N VAL A 156 -15.29 9.31 -0.12
CA VAL A 156 -16.11 8.28 0.52
C VAL A 156 -16.02 7.02 -0.30
N THR A 157 -15.76 5.90 0.36
CA THR A 157 -15.78 4.56 -0.25
C THR A 157 -16.83 3.72 0.45
N THR A 158 -17.72 3.12 -0.32
CA THR A 158 -18.69 2.12 0.15
C THR A 158 -18.40 0.78 -0.48
N GLY A 159 -18.61 -0.31 0.26
CA GLY A 159 -18.34 -1.65 -0.25
C GLY A 159 -19.18 -2.72 0.42
N LEU A 160 -19.36 -3.81 -0.31
CA LEU A 160 -19.99 -5.05 0.16
C LEU A 160 -19.02 -6.20 -0.11
N ALA A 161 -18.86 -7.09 0.86
CA ALA A 161 -18.10 -8.32 0.71
C ALA A 161 -18.95 -9.52 1.15
N LEU A 162 -18.82 -10.62 0.40
CA LEU A 162 -19.45 -11.90 0.65
C LEU A 162 -18.38 -12.98 0.72
N ALA A 163 -18.55 -13.96 1.62
CA ALA A 163 -17.67 -15.12 1.72
C ALA A 163 -18.53 -16.39 1.90
N VAL A 164 -18.27 -17.41 1.09
CA VAL A 164 -19.01 -18.67 1.15
C VAL A 164 -18.06 -19.87 1.14
N PRO A 165 -18.29 -20.89 1.97
CA PRO A 165 -17.55 -22.15 1.92
C PRO A 165 -18.09 -23.01 0.77
N VAL A 166 -17.21 -23.52 -0.11
CA VAL A 166 -17.56 -24.38 -1.24
C VAL A 166 -16.49 -25.45 -1.41
N GLY A 167 -16.81 -26.72 -1.17
CA GLY A 167 -15.94 -27.86 -1.47
C GLY A 167 -14.54 -27.78 -0.80
N GLY A 168 -14.45 -27.28 0.44
CA GLY A 168 -13.19 -27.10 1.16
C GLY A 168 -12.42 -25.82 0.80
N TRP A 169 -12.97 -24.98 -0.05
CA TRP A 169 -12.54 -23.60 -0.30
C TRP A 169 -13.42 -22.60 0.45
N ALA A 170 -12.85 -21.51 0.90
CA ALA A 170 -13.58 -20.31 1.26
C ALA A 170 -13.47 -19.32 0.10
N LEU A 171 -14.56 -19.09 -0.61
CA LEU A 171 -14.61 -18.18 -1.76
C LEU A 171 -15.13 -16.82 -1.31
N GLY A 172 -14.50 -15.75 -1.77
CA GLY A 172 -14.86 -14.37 -1.45
C GLY A 172 -15.11 -13.54 -2.71
N LEU A 173 -16.14 -12.70 -2.66
CA LEU A 173 -16.44 -11.67 -3.66
C LEU A 173 -16.66 -10.35 -2.93
N ALA A 174 -16.01 -9.29 -3.39
CA ALA A 174 -16.27 -7.95 -2.87
C ALA A 174 -16.38 -6.94 -4.01
N GLY A 175 -17.27 -5.95 -3.84
CA GLY A 175 -17.42 -4.80 -4.70
C GLY A 175 -17.36 -3.52 -3.88
N SER A 176 -16.76 -2.46 -4.41
CA SER A 176 -16.73 -1.15 -3.77
C SER A 176 -16.70 -0.03 -4.79
N TYR A 177 -17.20 1.13 -4.37
CA TYR A 177 -17.15 2.37 -5.14
C TYR A 177 -16.61 3.49 -4.26
N ARG A 178 -15.65 4.25 -4.81
CA ARG A 178 -15.11 5.48 -4.21
C ARG A 178 -15.60 6.68 -5.00
N ALA A 179 -16.22 7.61 -4.30
CA ALA A 179 -16.53 8.94 -4.77
C ALA A 179 -15.50 9.93 -4.21
N ASN A 180 -14.92 10.77 -5.07
CA ASN A 180 -13.92 11.77 -4.69
C ASN A 180 -14.52 13.17 -4.72
N GLY A 181 -14.14 13.99 -3.73
CA GLY A 181 -14.37 15.43 -3.72
C GLY A 181 -13.27 16.18 -4.47
N SER A 182 -13.46 17.47 -4.65
CA SER A 182 -12.47 18.35 -5.29
C SER A 182 -11.54 18.99 -4.25
N PHE A 183 -10.32 19.29 -4.68
CA PHE A 183 -9.33 20.05 -3.90
C PHE A 183 -8.42 20.84 -4.84
N THR A 184 -7.63 21.78 -4.30
CA THR A 184 -6.69 22.60 -5.09
C THR A 184 -5.29 22.00 -4.92
N PRO A 185 -4.70 21.32 -5.94
CA PRO A 185 -3.44 20.58 -5.79
C PRO A 185 -2.19 21.48 -5.87
N ILE A 186 -2.26 22.65 -6.54
CA ILE A 186 -1.09 23.49 -6.82
C ILE A 186 -1.34 24.90 -6.29
N ALA A 187 -0.36 25.42 -5.52
CA ALA A 187 -0.50 26.70 -4.82
C ALA A 187 -0.10 27.93 -5.67
N ASP A 188 0.89 27.78 -6.55
CA ASP A 188 1.67 28.93 -7.11
C ASP A 188 1.59 29.06 -8.63
N THR A 189 0.61 28.50 -9.29
CA THR A 189 0.45 28.67 -10.74
C THR A 189 -0.56 29.75 -11.07
N GLY A 190 -0.49 30.30 -12.30
CA GLY A 190 -1.52 31.19 -12.84
C GLY A 190 -2.92 30.57 -12.90
N ALA A 191 -3.01 29.25 -12.71
CA ALA A 191 -4.21 28.47 -12.42
C ALA A 191 -4.51 28.37 -10.90
N ALA A 192 -3.93 29.25 -10.08
CA ALA A 192 -4.18 29.29 -8.64
C ALA A 192 -5.67 29.38 -8.37
N GLY A 193 -6.22 28.42 -7.64
CA GLY A 193 -7.65 28.29 -7.38
C GLY A 193 -8.38 27.29 -8.28
N SER A 194 -7.77 26.73 -9.32
CA SER A 194 -8.40 25.67 -10.10
C SER A 194 -8.52 24.40 -9.26
N SER A 195 -9.74 23.87 -9.17
CA SER A 195 -10.03 22.65 -8.46
C SER A 195 -9.66 21.43 -9.30
N TYR A 196 -9.10 20.42 -8.66
CA TYR A 196 -8.92 19.09 -9.23
C TYR A 196 -9.83 18.10 -8.50
N LYS A 197 -10.46 17.22 -9.25
CA LYS A 197 -11.28 16.14 -8.73
C LYS A 197 -10.88 14.85 -9.43
N ALA A 198 -10.35 13.90 -8.66
CA ALA A 198 -10.03 12.58 -9.19
C ALA A 198 -11.32 11.84 -9.60
N GLY A 199 -11.26 11.07 -10.67
CA GLY A 199 -12.34 10.22 -11.12
C GLY A 199 -12.72 9.18 -10.05
N GLY A 200 -13.99 8.81 -9.99
CA GLY A 200 -14.47 7.76 -9.09
C GLY A 200 -13.77 6.43 -9.38
N GLU A 201 -13.59 5.58 -8.38
CA GLU A 201 -13.02 4.24 -8.54
C GLU A 201 -14.07 3.17 -8.25
N PHE A 202 -14.37 2.31 -9.24
CA PHE A 202 -15.10 1.06 -9.04
C PHE A 202 -14.11 -0.08 -8.92
N ARG A 203 -14.27 -0.91 -7.88
CA ARG A 203 -13.37 -2.04 -7.59
C ARG A 203 -14.14 -3.31 -7.33
N VAL A 204 -13.67 -4.41 -7.94
CA VAL A 204 -14.13 -5.78 -7.65
C VAL A 204 -12.94 -6.60 -7.18
N ARG A 205 -13.16 -7.42 -6.17
CA ARG A 205 -12.17 -8.37 -5.65
C ARG A 205 -12.76 -9.77 -5.56
N LEU A 206 -12.00 -10.74 -6.04
CA LEU A 206 -12.22 -12.17 -5.87
C LEU A 206 -11.15 -12.72 -4.93
N GLY A 207 -11.54 -13.66 -4.09
CA GLY A 207 -10.64 -14.34 -3.16
C GLY A 207 -10.97 -15.83 -3.08
N ALA A 208 -9.95 -16.65 -2.84
CA ALA A 208 -10.13 -18.07 -2.57
C ALA A 208 -9.06 -18.52 -1.56
N ASP A 209 -9.51 -19.15 -0.48
CA ASP A 209 -8.67 -19.71 0.57
C ASP A 209 -8.92 -21.20 0.70
N ARG A 210 -7.85 -21.98 0.88
CA ARG A 210 -7.94 -23.42 1.13
C ARG A 210 -6.86 -23.87 2.11
N ILE A 211 -7.21 -24.81 2.97
CA ILE A 211 -6.24 -25.55 3.77
C ILE A 211 -5.67 -26.69 2.90
N VAL A 212 -4.35 -26.68 2.72
CA VAL A 212 -3.61 -27.71 1.95
C VAL A 212 -2.58 -28.32 2.89
N GLY A 213 -2.80 -29.57 3.28
CA GLY A 213 -2.01 -30.22 4.33
C GLY A 213 -2.11 -29.46 5.65
N GLN A 214 -0.98 -29.04 6.20
CA GLN A 214 -0.90 -28.19 7.41
C GLN A 214 -0.85 -26.69 7.09
N GLY A 215 -0.85 -26.33 5.82
CA GLY A 215 -0.72 -24.96 5.35
C GLY A 215 -2.04 -24.37 4.85
N ARG A 216 -2.02 -23.07 4.60
CA ARG A 216 -3.12 -22.32 3.99
C ARG A 216 -2.64 -21.65 2.70
N LEU A 217 -3.31 -22.00 1.61
CA LEU A 217 -3.17 -21.32 0.31
C LEU A 217 -4.24 -20.24 0.21
N SER A 218 -3.82 -19.03 -0.16
CA SER A 218 -4.71 -17.88 -0.40
C SER A 218 -4.43 -17.31 -1.78
N LEU A 219 -5.48 -17.12 -2.56
CA LEU A 219 -5.46 -16.52 -3.89
C LEU A 219 -6.34 -15.29 -3.89
N GLY A 220 -5.95 -14.26 -4.62
CA GLY A 220 -6.72 -13.03 -4.73
C GLY A 220 -6.55 -12.38 -6.10
N PHE A 221 -7.64 -11.80 -6.59
CA PHE A 221 -7.64 -10.98 -7.79
C PHE A 221 -8.44 -9.72 -7.55
N THR A 222 -7.92 -8.58 -7.96
CA THR A 222 -8.60 -7.28 -7.84
C THR A 222 -8.58 -6.58 -9.19
N TYR A 223 -9.73 -6.12 -9.61
CA TYR A 223 -9.92 -5.25 -10.77
C TYR A 223 -10.38 -3.87 -10.29
N SER A 224 -9.80 -2.79 -10.84
CA SER A 224 -10.27 -1.42 -10.63
C SER A 224 -10.42 -0.71 -11.96
N SER A 225 -11.51 0.04 -12.10
CA SER A 225 -11.73 1.01 -13.17
C SER A 225 -11.96 2.40 -12.58
N PHE A 226 -11.60 3.40 -13.35
CA PHE A 226 -11.58 4.80 -12.91
C PHE A 226 -12.44 5.64 -13.85
N GLY A 227 -13.15 6.61 -13.27
CA GLY A 227 -13.78 7.68 -14.02
C GLY A 227 -12.74 8.70 -14.50
N GLU A 228 -13.23 9.74 -15.14
CA GLU A 228 -12.40 10.86 -15.59
C GLU A 228 -12.03 11.77 -14.42
N ASP A 229 -10.78 12.20 -14.39
CA ASP A 229 -10.28 13.25 -13.53
C ASP A 229 -10.65 14.60 -14.15
N GLU A 230 -11.09 15.54 -13.34
CA GLU A 230 -11.52 16.87 -13.76
C GLU A 230 -10.54 17.94 -13.23
N PHE A 231 -10.25 18.94 -14.04
CA PHE A 231 -9.53 20.16 -13.64
C PHE A 231 -10.32 21.39 -14.04
N GLY A 232 -10.71 22.23 -13.07
CA GLY A 232 -11.58 23.37 -13.32
C GLY A 232 -12.92 22.99 -13.95
N ASN A 233 -13.50 21.82 -13.56
CA ASN A 233 -14.72 21.21 -14.11
C ASN A 233 -14.63 20.73 -15.56
N SER A 234 -13.43 20.63 -16.13
CA SER A 234 -13.22 20.06 -17.46
C SER A 234 -12.50 18.71 -17.33
N PRO A 235 -12.90 17.69 -18.10
CA PRO A 235 -12.20 16.42 -18.13
C PRO A 235 -10.72 16.61 -18.55
N LEU A 236 -9.79 16.05 -17.78
CA LEU A 236 -8.36 16.18 -18.01
C LEU A 236 -7.73 14.86 -18.36
N PHE A 237 -8.04 13.83 -17.58
CA PHE A 237 -7.32 12.56 -17.60
C PHE A 237 -8.22 11.43 -17.16
N GLN A 238 -8.01 10.23 -17.69
CA GLN A 238 -8.62 9.00 -17.18
C GLN A 238 -7.54 7.97 -16.88
N SER A 239 -7.45 7.54 -15.63
CA SER A 239 -6.52 6.50 -15.21
C SER A 239 -6.82 5.17 -15.89
N GLY A 240 -5.78 4.48 -16.35
CA GLY A 240 -5.91 3.14 -16.91
C GLY A 240 -6.40 2.12 -15.88
N LYS A 241 -7.13 1.11 -16.35
CA LYS A 241 -7.62 0.00 -15.52
C LYS A 241 -6.47 -0.67 -14.78
N ARG A 242 -6.72 -1.08 -13.54
CA ARG A 242 -5.72 -1.72 -12.68
C ARG A 242 -6.15 -3.14 -12.33
N PHE A 243 -5.20 -4.06 -12.45
CA PHE A 243 -5.35 -5.47 -12.10
C PHE A 243 -4.29 -5.81 -11.05
N ILE A 244 -4.70 -6.50 -9.99
CA ILE A 244 -3.78 -7.01 -8.97
C ILE A 244 -4.10 -8.48 -8.77
N SER A 245 -3.13 -9.36 -9.05
CA SER A 245 -3.18 -10.77 -8.74
C SER A 245 -2.27 -11.06 -7.57
N GLN A 246 -2.68 -11.92 -6.65
CA GLN A 246 -1.88 -12.27 -5.49
C GLN A 246 -2.06 -13.75 -5.14
N ALA A 247 -1.00 -14.37 -4.68
CA ALA A 247 -0.99 -15.73 -4.15
C ALA A 247 -0.11 -15.76 -2.91
N SER A 248 -0.52 -16.50 -1.88
CA SER A 248 0.33 -16.79 -0.74
C SER A 248 0.07 -18.20 -0.23
N TRP A 249 1.15 -18.85 0.23
CA TRP A 249 1.10 -20.16 0.86
C TRP A 249 1.84 -20.12 2.18
N ASN A 250 1.10 -20.29 3.26
CA ASN A 250 1.59 -20.25 4.63
C ASN A 250 1.56 -21.66 5.20
N PHE A 251 2.68 -22.19 5.65
CA PHE A 251 2.77 -23.55 6.18
C PHE A 251 3.86 -23.67 7.24
N PRO A 252 3.69 -24.57 8.24
CA PRO A 252 4.72 -24.85 9.23
C PRO A 252 5.77 -25.82 8.68
N ILE A 253 7.03 -25.61 9.05
CA ILE A 253 8.13 -26.58 8.85
C ILE A 253 8.80 -26.77 10.21
N GLY A 254 8.50 -27.89 10.89
CA GLY A 254 8.95 -28.08 12.27
C GLY A 254 8.48 -26.93 13.17
N ASN A 255 9.42 -26.22 13.79
CA ASN A 255 9.13 -25.09 14.67
C ASN A 255 9.11 -23.74 13.95
N LEU A 256 9.24 -23.74 12.63
CA LEU A 256 9.22 -22.54 11.80
C LEU A 256 7.88 -22.37 11.11
N GLY A 257 7.44 -21.13 10.94
CA GLY A 257 6.39 -20.79 9.98
C GLY A 257 7.02 -20.24 8.70
N LEU A 258 6.64 -20.78 7.54
CA LEU A 258 7.07 -20.27 6.25
C LEU A 258 5.89 -19.67 5.51
N ALA A 259 6.08 -18.48 4.95
CA ALA A 259 5.14 -17.82 4.06
C ALA A 259 5.84 -17.53 2.72
N LEU A 260 5.36 -18.15 1.65
CA LEU A 260 5.70 -17.81 0.28
C LEU A 260 4.61 -16.89 -0.26
N TYR A 261 4.98 -15.85 -0.98
CA TYR A 261 4.01 -14.97 -1.61
C TYR A 261 4.49 -14.46 -2.96
N ALA A 262 3.52 -14.19 -3.82
CA ALA A 262 3.71 -13.47 -5.07
C ALA A 262 2.54 -12.51 -5.29
N TRP A 263 2.82 -11.37 -5.89
CA TRP A 263 1.77 -10.47 -6.38
C TRP A 263 2.23 -9.80 -7.67
N ASP A 264 1.25 -9.51 -8.52
CA ASP A 264 1.43 -8.80 -9.77
C ASP A 264 0.46 -7.63 -9.83
N LEU A 265 0.97 -6.44 -10.08
CA LEU A 265 0.19 -5.22 -10.29
C LEU A 265 0.39 -4.77 -11.73
N TYR A 266 -0.64 -4.91 -12.53
CA TYR A 266 -0.69 -4.37 -13.89
C TYR A 266 -1.61 -3.16 -13.95
N ARG A 267 -1.11 -2.05 -14.50
CA ARG A 267 -1.87 -0.85 -14.82
C ARG A 267 -1.86 -0.66 -16.33
N ALA A 268 -3.04 -0.67 -16.94
CA ALA A 268 -3.21 -0.35 -18.36
C ALA A 268 -2.86 1.11 -18.62
N ALA A 269 -2.65 1.45 -19.88
CA ALA A 269 -2.53 2.84 -20.30
C ALA A 269 -3.78 3.64 -19.90
N GLY A 270 -3.57 4.85 -19.42
CA GLY A 270 -4.62 5.85 -19.24
C GLY A 270 -4.72 6.74 -20.48
N SER A 271 -5.70 7.60 -20.53
CA SER A 271 -5.91 8.58 -21.60
C SER A 271 -5.83 10.00 -21.06
N VAL A 272 -5.09 10.85 -21.73
CA VAL A 272 -5.12 12.32 -21.55
C VAL A 272 -6.21 12.85 -22.49
N ILE A 273 -7.29 13.40 -21.93
CA ILE A 273 -8.50 13.70 -22.71
C ILE A 273 -8.28 14.96 -23.56
N VAL A 274 -7.48 15.91 -23.06
CA VAL A 274 -7.29 17.21 -23.70
C VAL A 274 -6.52 17.11 -25.03
N ASP A 275 -5.56 16.21 -25.13
CA ASP A 275 -4.70 16.06 -26.33
C ASP A 275 -4.80 14.67 -26.97
N THR A 276 -5.71 13.83 -26.50
CA THR A 276 -5.95 12.46 -26.99
C THR A 276 -4.72 11.55 -26.94
N THR A 277 -3.72 11.88 -26.12
CA THR A 277 -2.53 11.05 -25.91
C THR A 277 -2.81 9.96 -24.85
N SER A 278 -1.96 8.93 -24.84
CA SER A 278 -2.03 7.86 -23.88
C SER A 278 -0.86 7.94 -22.89
N THR A 279 -1.11 7.62 -21.63
CA THR A 279 -0.03 7.39 -20.68
C THR A 279 0.54 5.97 -20.84
N GLU A 280 1.73 5.75 -20.28
CA GLU A 280 2.33 4.44 -20.29
C GLU A 280 1.57 3.43 -19.42
N LYS A 281 1.53 2.19 -19.86
CA LYS A 281 1.15 1.05 -19.02
C LYS A 281 2.33 0.65 -18.13
N ARG A 282 2.04 0.01 -17.01
CA ARG A 282 3.05 -0.40 -16.01
C ARG A 282 2.71 -1.79 -15.46
N ASN A 283 3.77 -2.54 -15.12
CA ASN A 283 3.63 -3.81 -14.43
C ASN A 283 4.69 -3.93 -13.35
N VAL A 284 4.30 -4.42 -12.18
CA VAL A 284 5.21 -4.77 -11.08
C VAL A 284 4.88 -6.19 -10.63
N LEU A 285 5.81 -7.12 -10.87
CA LEU A 285 5.75 -8.46 -10.32
C LEU A 285 6.65 -8.54 -9.09
N ALA A 286 6.13 -9.02 -7.98
CA ALA A 286 6.89 -9.27 -6.75
C ALA A 286 6.75 -10.72 -6.30
N VAL A 287 7.84 -11.28 -5.82
CA VAL A 287 7.88 -12.58 -5.15
C VAL A 287 8.68 -12.47 -3.86
N GLY A 288 8.26 -13.19 -2.82
CA GLY A 288 8.97 -13.11 -1.56
C GLY A 288 8.71 -14.28 -0.63
N VAL A 289 9.56 -14.33 0.38
CA VAL A 289 9.57 -15.34 1.44
C VAL A 289 9.66 -14.66 2.79
N VAL A 290 8.84 -15.09 3.73
CA VAL A 290 8.92 -14.71 5.14
C VAL A 290 9.07 -15.97 5.97
N VAL A 291 10.08 -16.02 6.83
CA VAL A 291 10.25 -17.09 7.81
C VAL A 291 9.85 -16.56 9.18
N SER A 292 9.02 -17.26 9.92
CA SER A 292 8.66 -16.92 11.30
C SER A 292 9.35 -17.86 12.26
N VAL A 293 10.21 -17.32 13.12
CA VAL A 293 10.97 -18.06 14.13
C VAL A 293 10.47 -17.66 15.51
N GLN A 294 9.89 -18.61 16.24
CA GLN A 294 9.49 -18.38 17.61
C GLN A 294 10.71 -18.42 18.52
N THR A 295 10.96 -17.33 19.26
CA THR A 295 12.07 -17.19 20.21
C THR A 295 11.51 -16.85 21.58
N GLY A 296 11.19 -17.87 22.37
CA GLY A 296 10.47 -17.69 23.64
C GLY A 296 9.07 -17.09 23.40
N ARG A 297 8.81 -15.91 23.97
CA ARG A 297 7.56 -15.15 23.76
C ARG A 297 7.60 -14.24 22.53
N SER A 298 8.74 -14.07 21.93
CA SER A 298 8.98 -13.16 20.80
C SER A 298 8.94 -13.93 19.47
N VAL A 299 8.71 -13.21 18.36
CA VAL A 299 8.72 -13.78 17.02
C VAL A 299 9.62 -12.95 16.12
N LEU A 300 10.67 -13.57 15.58
CA LEU A 300 11.51 -12.98 14.54
C LEU A 300 10.98 -13.38 13.16
N ARG A 301 10.89 -12.40 12.24
CA ARG A 301 10.39 -12.61 10.87
C ARG A 301 11.38 -12.02 9.87
N PRO A 302 12.46 -12.76 9.51
CA PRO A 302 13.28 -12.42 8.36
C PRO A 302 12.46 -12.58 7.08
N GLN A 303 12.73 -11.70 6.11
CA GLN A 303 12.06 -11.69 4.82
C GLN A 303 13.01 -11.35 3.68
N VAL A 304 12.78 -11.95 2.52
CA VAL A 304 13.42 -11.61 1.26
C VAL A 304 12.32 -11.34 0.24
N GLU A 305 12.47 -10.28 -0.54
CA GLU A 305 11.53 -9.93 -1.60
C GLU A 305 12.31 -9.49 -2.85
N PHE A 306 11.85 -9.91 -4.00
CA PHE A 306 12.32 -9.46 -5.30
C PHE A 306 11.16 -8.84 -6.07
N ARG A 307 11.41 -7.69 -6.73
CA ARG A 307 10.46 -7.03 -7.64
C ARG A 307 11.08 -6.82 -9.00
N ASN A 308 10.26 -7.05 -10.02
CA ASN A 308 10.55 -6.68 -11.40
C ASN A 308 9.53 -5.64 -11.87
N TYR A 309 10.01 -4.52 -12.38
CA TYR A 309 9.19 -3.43 -12.89
C TYR A 309 9.36 -3.30 -14.40
N SER A 310 8.25 -3.18 -15.10
CA SER A 310 8.19 -2.96 -16.54
C SER A 310 7.26 -1.78 -16.84
N THR A 311 7.57 -1.01 -17.87
CA THR A 311 6.83 0.18 -18.28
C THR A 311 6.63 0.23 -19.80
N GLY A 312 5.56 0.87 -20.26
CA GLY A 312 5.33 1.19 -21.67
C GLY A 312 6.06 2.45 -22.13
N LEU A 313 6.79 3.15 -21.24
CA LEU A 313 7.64 4.29 -21.62
C LEU A 313 9.04 3.77 -21.94
N CYS A 314 9.35 3.64 -23.24
CA CYS A 314 10.58 3.06 -23.75
C CYS A 314 11.34 4.08 -24.57
N LEU A 315 12.59 4.41 -24.18
CA LEU A 315 13.45 5.37 -24.88
C LEU A 315 12.76 6.70 -25.21
N GLY A 316 12.01 7.24 -24.25
CA GLY A 316 11.32 8.52 -24.37
C GLY A 316 9.97 8.46 -25.11
N ALA A 317 9.56 7.30 -25.59
CA ALA A 317 8.28 7.14 -26.29
C ALA A 317 7.33 6.19 -25.52
N VAL A 318 6.04 6.49 -25.54
CA VAL A 318 4.99 5.58 -25.07
C VAL A 318 4.75 4.52 -26.12
N THR A 319 4.86 3.24 -25.74
CA THR A 319 4.74 2.11 -26.64
C THR A 319 3.62 1.15 -26.24
N SER A 320 3.18 0.33 -27.18
CA SER A 320 2.23 -0.76 -26.92
C SER A 320 2.87 -1.97 -26.23
N GLN A 321 4.20 -2.04 -26.15
CA GLN A 321 4.96 -3.09 -25.48
C GLN A 321 5.47 -2.62 -24.12
N LEU A 322 5.77 -3.57 -23.22
CA LEU A 322 6.43 -3.31 -21.96
C LEU A 322 7.94 -3.51 -22.14
N CYS A 323 8.74 -2.51 -21.75
CA CYS A 323 10.18 -2.61 -21.63
C CYS A 323 10.59 -2.69 -20.15
N ALA A 324 11.86 -3.03 -19.92
CA ALA A 324 12.41 -3.08 -18.57
C ALA A 324 12.38 -1.68 -17.94
N GLY A 325 11.76 -1.56 -16.78
CA GLY A 325 11.71 -0.32 -15.99
C GLY A 325 12.60 -0.37 -14.76
N GLY A 326 12.95 -1.57 -14.26
CA GLY A 326 13.85 -1.72 -13.13
C GLY A 326 13.67 -3.02 -12.36
N LYS A 327 14.54 -3.21 -11.36
CA LYS A 327 14.51 -4.37 -10.45
C LYS A 327 14.84 -3.92 -9.04
N LEU A 328 14.27 -4.59 -8.04
CA LEU A 328 14.50 -4.36 -6.63
C LEU A 328 14.63 -5.69 -5.91
N ALA A 329 15.70 -5.89 -5.16
CA ALA A 329 15.85 -6.94 -4.18
C ALA A 329 15.89 -6.34 -2.78
N SER A 330 15.21 -6.96 -1.84
CA SER A 330 15.08 -6.49 -0.46
C SER A 330 15.35 -7.61 0.52
N LEU A 331 16.12 -7.31 1.55
CA LEU A 331 16.33 -8.17 2.71
C LEU A 331 15.86 -7.39 3.94
N GLY A 332 15.00 -7.98 4.75
CA GLY A 332 14.50 -7.33 5.96
C GLY A 332 14.26 -8.30 7.10
N ALA A 333 14.04 -7.75 8.27
CA ALA A 333 13.60 -8.50 9.44
C ALA A 333 12.66 -7.65 10.29
N ARG A 334 11.60 -8.28 10.81
CA ARG A 334 10.72 -7.70 11.82
C ARG A 334 10.78 -8.58 13.06
N TYR A 335 10.90 -7.95 14.22
CA TYR A 335 10.90 -8.66 15.48
C TYR A 335 9.71 -8.21 16.33
N GLN A 336 8.90 -9.13 16.79
CA GLN A 336 7.78 -8.85 17.68
C GLN A 336 8.16 -9.20 19.10
N ILE A 337 8.19 -8.21 19.98
CA ILE A 337 8.57 -8.31 21.39
C ILE A 337 7.35 -7.98 22.23
N PRO A 338 6.72 -8.93 22.92
CA PRO A 338 5.68 -8.60 23.89
C PRO A 338 6.30 -7.93 25.13
N ILE A 339 5.81 -6.73 25.47
CA ILE A 339 6.20 -5.96 26.65
C ILE A 339 5.05 -6.00 27.65
N GLY A 340 4.83 -7.13 28.27
CA GLY A 340 3.65 -7.36 29.13
C GLY A 340 2.44 -7.93 28.38
N GLY A 341 1.31 -8.05 29.06
CA GLY A 341 0.15 -8.81 28.54
C GLY A 341 -0.60 -8.16 27.37
N ARG A 342 -0.45 -6.85 27.17
CA ARG A 342 -1.28 -6.07 26.22
C ARG A 342 -0.47 -5.19 25.26
N VAL A 343 0.84 -5.16 25.41
CA VAL A 343 1.72 -4.27 24.63
C VAL A 343 2.77 -5.09 23.90
N SER A 344 2.99 -4.78 22.63
CA SER A 344 4.05 -5.36 21.81
C SER A 344 4.82 -4.27 21.09
N LEU A 345 6.15 -4.40 21.05
CA LEU A 345 7.06 -3.60 20.27
C LEU A 345 7.46 -4.36 19.00
N LEU A 346 7.46 -3.68 17.85
CA LEU A 346 7.74 -4.27 16.56
C LEU A 346 8.83 -3.46 15.82
N PRO A 347 10.11 -3.65 16.16
CA PRO A 347 11.20 -3.11 15.34
C PRO A 347 11.24 -3.78 13.96
N LEU A 348 11.59 -2.99 12.95
CA LEU A 348 11.79 -3.36 11.56
C LEU A 348 13.12 -2.84 11.05
N VAL A 349 13.86 -3.66 10.33
CA VAL A 349 14.98 -3.25 9.50
C VAL A 349 14.83 -3.84 8.10
N ARG A 350 15.19 -3.07 7.07
CA ARG A 350 15.18 -3.53 5.68
C ARG A 350 16.29 -2.84 4.90
N LEU A 351 16.95 -3.59 4.04
CA LEU A 351 17.93 -3.12 3.07
C LEU A 351 17.40 -3.41 1.67
N ASP A 352 17.60 -2.47 0.78
CA ASP A 352 17.16 -2.53 -0.61
C ASP A 352 18.34 -2.32 -1.55
N VAL A 353 18.41 -3.10 -2.61
CA VAL A 353 19.36 -2.90 -3.72
C VAL A 353 18.59 -3.08 -5.02
N GLY A 354 18.88 -2.25 -6.01
CA GLY A 354 18.16 -2.34 -7.27
C GLY A 354 18.68 -1.38 -8.33
N ASN A 355 17.94 -1.34 -9.42
CA ASN A 355 18.13 -0.36 -10.47
C ASN A 355 16.77 0.14 -10.99
N VAL A 356 16.78 1.34 -11.55
CA VAL A 356 15.70 1.92 -12.33
C VAL A 356 16.24 2.26 -13.70
N VAL A 357 15.54 1.90 -14.75
CA VAL A 357 15.92 2.27 -16.12
C VAL A 357 15.45 3.70 -16.38
N ASN A 358 16.38 4.58 -16.76
CA ASN A 358 16.04 5.92 -17.19
C ASN A 358 15.26 5.83 -18.51
N PRO A 359 13.99 6.26 -18.56
CA PRO A 359 13.16 6.06 -19.73
C PRO A 359 13.63 6.88 -20.95
N THR A 360 14.42 7.94 -20.75
CA THR A 360 14.88 8.81 -21.83
C THR A 360 16.02 8.19 -22.64
N ASN A 361 16.95 7.50 -21.98
CA ASN A 361 18.16 6.98 -22.62
C ASN A 361 18.34 5.46 -22.47
N GLY A 362 17.44 4.78 -21.77
CA GLY A 362 17.50 3.33 -21.54
C GLY A 362 18.59 2.87 -20.56
N GLN A 363 19.35 3.78 -19.96
CA GLN A 363 20.42 3.41 -19.03
C GLN A 363 19.86 2.97 -17.66
N ALA A 364 20.39 1.90 -17.12
CA ALA A 364 20.06 1.46 -15.77
C ALA A 364 20.84 2.27 -14.72
N VAL A 365 20.13 2.90 -13.82
CA VAL A 365 20.66 3.65 -12.68
C VAL A 365 20.50 2.81 -11.42
N SER A 366 21.61 2.37 -10.83
CA SER A 366 21.61 1.60 -9.60
C SER A 366 21.25 2.46 -8.40
N PHE A 367 20.57 1.87 -7.43
CA PHE A 367 20.29 2.50 -6.16
C PHE A 367 20.46 1.51 -4.99
N THR A 368 20.69 2.06 -3.83
CA THR A 368 20.64 1.38 -2.54
C THR A 368 19.63 2.08 -1.64
N GLY A 369 19.04 1.32 -0.74
CA GLY A 369 18.07 1.85 0.22
C GLY A 369 18.12 1.15 1.55
N TRP A 370 17.56 1.79 2.55
CA TRP A 370 17.36 1.25 3.89
C TRP A 370 16.01 1.69 4.44
N SER A 371 15.45 0.89 5.34
CA SER A 371 14.30 1.26 6.14
C SER A 371 14.50 0.82 7.58
N LEU A 372 14.14 1.67 8.52
CA LEU A 372 14.07 1.40 9.93
C LEU A 372 12.67 1.72 10.43
N GLY A 373 12.14 0.90 11.32
CA GLY A 373 10.82 1.13 11.88
C GLY A 373 10.74 0.67 13.33
N LEU A 374 9.93 1.34 14.09
CA LEU A 374 9.58 0.95 15.46
C LEU A 374 8.10 1.20 15.65
N THR A 375 7.32 0.13 15.82
CA THR A 375 5.86 0.22 16.04
C THR A 375 5.52 -0.31 17.42
N LEU A 376 4.72 0.43 18.15
CA LEU A 376 4.07 0.01 19.39
C LEU A 376 2.64 -0.41 19.07
N ARG A 377 2.23 -1.58 19.53
CA ARG A 377 0.87 -2.09 19.43
C ARG A 377 0.32 -2.34 20.83
N THR A 378 -0.88 -1.85 21.09
CA THR A 378 -1.60 -2.09 22.36
C THR A 378 -2.94 -2.76 22.08
N SER A 379 -3.43 -3.59 23.02
CA SER A 379 -4.79 -4.15 23.02
C SER A 379 -5.39 -3.96 24.41
N MET A 380 -6.55 -3.33 24.46
CA MET A 380 -7.29 -3.05 25.70
C MET A 380 -8.67 -3.70 25.65
#